data_fb6d1a54fa8294e19987cf1e5e545ae5
#
_entry.id   fb6d1a54fa8294e19987cf1e5e545ae5
#
_cell.length_a   1.000
_cell.length_b   1.000
_cell.length_c   1.000
_cell.angle_alpha   90.00
_cell.angle_beta   90.00
_cell.angle_gamma   90.00
#
_symmetry.space_group_name_H-M   'P 1'
#
loop_
_entity.id
_entity.type
_entity.pdbx_description
1 polymer ?
#
loop_
_entity_poly.entity_id
_entity_poly.type
_entity_poly.pdbx_seq_one_letter_code
_entity_poly.pdbx_strand_id
1 'polypeptide(L)'
;GLPNCIFFAGYTNASWTLFSDLTSEYASRLFKLMDKKNYKYFVPKVKDSNMNISPLLNLNSTYIHRASHLFPKQGSKLPWKLYQNYFLDYKMLRINKIKDKNLTLN
;
A
#
# COMPACT_ATOMS: atom_id res chain seq x y z
N GLY A 1 -4.27 7.78 -8.44
CA GLY A 1 -4.09 6.36 -8.38
C GLY A 1 -5.04 5.59 -9.29
N LEU A 2 -4.76 4.32 -9.47
CA LEU A 2 -5.60 3.41 -10.24
C LEU A 2 -6.79 2.96 -9.38
N PRO A 3 -8.03 3.06 -9.88
CA PRO A 3 -9.18 2.54 -9.15
C PRO A 3 -9.17 1.01 -9.13
N ASN A 4 -9.63 0.44 -8.03
CA ASN A 4 -9.82 -1.00 -7.85
C ASN A 4 -8.54 -1.84 -8.10
N CYS A 5 -7.38 -1.27 -7.80
CA CYS A 5 -6.10 -1.94 -8.01
C CYS A 5 -5.36 -2.10 -6.68
N ILE A 6 -4.93 -3.31 -6.38
CA ILE A 6 -4.12 -3.63 -5.20
C ILE A 6 -2.84 -4.29 -5.68
N PHE A 7 -1.70 -3.73 -5.30
CA PHE A 7 -0.39 -4.27 -5.59
C PHE A 7 0.13 -5.04 -4.40
N PHE A 8 0.44 -6.32 -4.60
CA PHE A 8 0.99 -7.17 -3.57
C PHE A 8 2.51 -7.16 -3.65
N ALA A 9 3.13 -6.84 -2.53
CA ALA A 9 4.57 -6.89 -2.37
C ALA A 9 4.90 -7.60 -1.06
N GLY A 10 6.17 -7.93 -0.87
CA GLY A 10 6.64 -8.52 0.37
C GLY A 10 7.77 -7.72 0.99
N TYR A 11 8.24 -8.17 2.14
CA TYR A 11 9.40 -7.57 2.79
C TYR A 11 10.69 -8.01 2.09
N THR A 12 11.67 -7.11 2.03
CA THR A 12 13.02 -7.43 1.56
C THR A 12 13.93 -7.85 2.72
N ASN A 13 13.56 -7.52 3.97
CA ASN A 13 14.33 -7.80 5.18
C ASN A 13 13.71 -8.86 6.09
N ALA A 14 12.64 -9.51 5.65
CA ALA A 14 11.92 -10.52 6.42
C ALA A 14 11.19 -11.47 5.45
N SER A 15 10.36 -12.37 5.97
CA SER A 15 9.57 -13.27 5.12
C SER A 15 8.65 -12.45 4.21
N TRP A 16 8.73 -12.72 2.92
CA TRP A 16 7.89 -12.08 1.90
C TRP A 16 6.40 -12.24 2.19
N THR A 17 6.01 -13.42 2.64
CA THR A 17 4.60 -13.76 2.84
C THR A 17 3.93 -13.00 3.99
N LEU A 18 4.68 -12.50 4.96
CA LEU A 18 4.12 -11.74 6.08
C LEU A 18 3.37 -10.50 5.61
N PHE A 19 3.97 -9.73 4.73
CA PHE A 19 3.32 -8.51 4.21
C PHE A 19 2.20 -8.85 3.23
N SER A 20 2.38 -9.85 2.39
CA SER A 20 1.34 -10.30 1.46
C SER A 20 0.10 -10.80 2.20
N ASP A 21 0.29 -11.48 3.33
CA ASP A 21 -0.81 -11.93 4.18
C ASP A 21 -1.60 -10.74 4.76
N LEU A 22 -0.90 -9.74 5.29
CA LEU A 22 -1.53 -8.51 5.80
C LEU A 22 -2.31 -7.78 4.70
N THR A 23 -1.74 -7.68 3.51
CA THR A 23 -2.39 -7.05 2.35
C THR A 23 -3.65 -7.81 1.95
N SER A 24 -3.61 -9.14 1.97
CA SER A 24 -4.76 -9.99 1.66
C SER A 24 -5.90 -9.79 2.67
N GLU A 25 -5.58 -9.71 3.95
CA GLU A 25 -6.58 -9.42 4.99
C GLU A 25 -7.19 -8.03 4.82
N TYR A 26 -6.36 -7.04 4.54
CA TYR A 26 -6.83 -5.68 4.26
C TYR A 26 -7.77 -5.64 3.06
N ALA A 27 -7.38 -6.29 1.96
CA ALA A 27 -8.21 -6.38 0.77
C ALA A 27 -9.57 -7.02 1.06
N SER A 28 -9.57 -8.09 1.84
CA SER A 28 -10.80 -8.77 2.25
C SER A 28 -11.72 -7.86 3.06
N ARG A 29 -11.17 -7.12 4.02
CA ARG A 29 -11.91 -6.15 4.82
C ARG A 29 -12.45 -5.01 3.96
N LEU A 30 -11.66 -4.52 3.02
CA LEU A 30 -12.04 -3.46 2.08
C LEU A 30 -13.23 -3.91 1.23
N PHE A 31 -13.17 -5.10 0.66
CA PHE A 31 -14.25 -5.63 -0.18
C PHE A 31 -15.54 -5.85 0.63
N LYS A 32 -15.43 -6.33 1.85
CA LYS A 32 -16.60 -6.45 2.74
C LYS A 32 -17.24 -5.10 3.02
N LEU A 33 -16.44 -4.07 3.26
CA LEU A 33 -16.94 -2.72 3.46
C LEU A 33 -17.62 -2.19 2.19
N MET A 34 -17.02 -2.42 1.03
CA MET A 34 -17.59 -2.00 -0.25
C MET A 34 -18.95 -2.65 -0.49
N ASP A 35 -19.07 -3.95 -0.25
CA ASP A 35 -20.33 -4.67 -0.38
C ASP A 35 -21.39 -4.12 0.58
N LYS A 36 -21.03 -3.94 1.84
CA LYS A 36 -21.94 -3.46 2.89
C LYS A 36 -22.49 -2.05 2.57
N LYS A 37 -21.65 -1.17 2.02
CA LYS A 37 -21.99 0.23 1.71
C LYS A 37 -22.34 0.46 0.25
N ASN A 38 -22.35 -0.59 -0.56
CA ASN A 38 -22.61 -0.53 -2.01
C ASN A 38 -21.67 0.41 -2.75
N TYR A 39 -20.40 0.45 -2.34
CA TYR A 39 -19.37 1.18 -3.06
C TYR A 39 -18.95 0.43 -4.32
N LYS A 40 -18.75 1.14 -5.42
CA LYS A 40 -18.38 0.56 -6.72
C LYS A 40 -16.89 0.58 -6.98
N TYR A 41 -16.17 1.53 -6.39
CA TYR A 41 -14.72 1.62 -6.56
C TYR A 41 -14.05 2.23 -5.33
N PHE A 42 -12.76 1.97 -5.23
CA PHE A 42 -11.86 2.64 -4.29
C PHE A 42 -10.66 3.21 -5.05
N VAL A 43 -10.17 4.36 -4.61
CA VAL A 43 -8.99 5.01 -5.19
C VAL A 43 -8.16 5.58 -4.06
N PRO A 44 -6.90 5.13 -3.87
CA PRO A 44 -6.00 5.82 -2.97
C PRO A 44 -5.53 7.14 -3.58
N LYS A 45 -5.51 8.20 -2.77
CA LYS A 45 -5.07 9.53 -3.20
C LYS A 45 -4.13 10.14 -2.17
N VAL A 46 -3.00 10.62 -2.65
CA VAL A 46 -2.09 11.44 -1.86
C VAL A 46 -2.68 12.85 -1.78
N LYS A 47 -2.98 13.30 -0.57
CA LYS A 47 -3.52 14.66 -0.34
C LYS A 47 -2.46 15.68 0.02
N ASP A 48 -1.28 15.22 0.43
CA ASP A 48 -0.17 16.09 0.79
C ASP A 48 0.65 16.42 -0.47
N SER A 49 0.52 17.65 -0.97
CA SER A 49 1.23 18.10 -2.17
C SER A 49 2.75 18.22 -1.96
N ASN A 50 3.21 18.26 -0.70
CA ASN A 50 4.62 18.35 -0.35
C ASN A 50 5.24 16.99 -0.05
N MET A 51 4.56 15.90 -0.38
CA MET A 51 5.04 14.54 -0.17
C MET A 51 6.27 14.27 -1.05
N ASN A 52 7.40 13.92 -0.44
CA ASN A 52 8.58 13.46 -1.16
C ASN A 52 8.34 12.05 -1.70
N ILE A 53 8.81 11.81 -2.92
CA ILE A 53 8.66 10.54 -3.61
C ILE A 53 10.01 9.87 -3.72
N SER A 54 10.08 8.57 -3.42
CA SER A 54 11.29 7.77 -3.54
C SER A 54 10.98 6.39 -4.15
N PRO A 55 12.01 5.67 -4.66
CA PRO A 55 11.80 4.32 -5.16
C PRO A 55 11.23 3.38 -4.10
N LEU A 56 10.32 2.50 -4.49
CA LEU A 56 9.73 1.51 -3.59
C LEU A 56 10.76 0.48 -3.13
N LEU A 57 11.61 0.03 -4.05
CA LEU A 57 12.66 -0.94 -3.75
C LEU A 57 14.02 -0.23 -3.77
N ASN A 58 14.68 -0.20 -2.62
CA ASN A 58 16.00 0.40 -2.45
C ASN A 58 17.07 -0.71 -2.44
N LEU A 59 17.19 -1.43 -3.55
CA LEU A 59 18.16 -2.51 -3.72
C LEU A 59 19.22 -2.08 -4.75
N ASN A 60 20.47 -2.46 -4.49
CA ASN A 60 21.63 -2.10 -5.34
C ASN A 60 21.80 -3.02 -6.55
N SER A 61 20.77 -3.67 -7.00
CA SER A 61 20.81 -4.52 -8.19
C SER A 61 20.69 -3.69 -9.46
N THR A 62 21.56 -3.94 -10.42
CA THR A 62 21.49 -3.30 -11.76
C THR A 62 20.15 -3.58 -12.42
N TYR A 63 19.61 -4.76 -12.24
CA TYR A 63 18.30 -5.15 -12.75
C TYR A 63 17.20 -4.25 -12.20
N ILE A 64 17.21 -4.00 -10.89
CA ILE A 64 16.22 -3.15 -10.24
C ILE A 64 16.38 -1.69 -10.67
N HIS A 65 17.59 -1.19 -10.80
CA HIS A 65 17.85 0.16 -11.29
C HIS A 65 17.32 0.37 -12.70
N ARG A 66 17.50 -0.60 -13.60
CA ARG A 66 16.97 -0.53 -14.96
C ARG A 66 15.47 -0.47 -15.03
N ALA A 67 14.78 -1.18 -14.13
CA ALA A 67 13.34 -1.28 -14.12
C ALA A 67 12.67 -0.32 -13.13
N SER A 68 13.42 0.52 -12.42
CA SER A 68 12.91 1.38 -11.35
C SER A 68 11.78 2.32 -11.81
N HIS A 69 11.80 2.76 -13.06
CA HIS A 69 10.75 3.62 -13.62
C HIS A 69 9.43 2.89 -13.83
N LEU A 70 9.44 1.56 -13.87
CA LEU A 70 8.26 0.72 -14.04
C LEU A 70 7.61 0.33 -12.71
N PHE A 71 8.34 0.46 -11.59
CA PHE A 71 7.83 0.11 -10.27
C PHE A 71 7.04 1.27 -9.65
N PRO A 72 6.06 0.95 -8.79
CA PRO A 72 5.42 1.98 -7.98
C PRO A 72 6.44 2.71 -7.12
N LYS A 73 6.13 3.94 -6.77
CA LYS A 73 6.95 4.76 -5.89
C LYS A 73 6.32 4.84 -4.51
N GLN A 74 7.14 5.15 -3.51
CA GLN A 74 6.63 5.38 -2.15
C GLN A 74 6.73 6.85 -1.77
N GLY A 75 5.88 7.27 -0.82
CA GLY A 75 5.94 8.60 -0.23
C GLY A 75 6.87 8.63 0.98
N SER A 76 6.87 9.75 1.68
CA SER A 76 7.72 9.98 2.85
C SER A 76 7.03 9.70 4.19
N LYS A 77 5.71 9.49 4.19
CA LYS A 77 4.89 9.29 5.38
C LYS A 77 3.92 8.14 5.20
N LEU A 78 3.46 7.56 6.30
CA LEU A 78 2.35 6.62 6.27
C LEU A 78 1.07 7.29 5.72
N PRO A 79 0.24 6.56 4.98
CA PRO A 79 0.34 5.16 4.59
C PRO A 79 1.18 4.91 3.32
N TRP A 80 1.87 5.94 2.81
CA TRP A 80 2.54 5.93 1.51
C TRP A 80 3.98 5.44 1.57
N LYS A 81 4.55 5.35 2.79
CA LYS A 81 5.92 4.88 2.99
C LYS A 81 5.95 3.44 3.47
N LEU A 82 6.82 2.64 2.87
CA LEU A 82 7.07 1.26 3.24
C LEU A 82 8.24 1.22 4.23
N TYR A 83 7.95 1.11 5.52
CA TYR A 83 8.96 1.06 6.58
C TYR A 83 9.58 -0.33 6.74
N GLN A 84 9.02 -1.34 6.12
CA GLN A 84 9.43 -2.73 6.28
C GLN A 84 9.42 -3.20 7.74
N ASN A 85 8.41 -2.76 8.47
CA ASN A 85 8.21 -3.08 9.88
C ASN A 85 6.85 -3.78 10.03
N TYR A 86 6.88 -5.07 10.36
CA TYR A 86 5.67 -5.88 10.45
C TYR A 86 4.66 -5.33 11.47
N PHE A 87 5.14 -4.84 12.62
CA PHE A 87 4.25 -4.34 13.67
C PHE A 87 3.51 -3.06 13.26
N LEU A 88 4.20 -2.15 12.57
CA LEU A 88 3.57 -0.95 12.01
C LEU A 88 2.55 -1.32 10.94
N ASP A 89 2.90 -2.24 10.05
CA ASP A 89 2.03 -2.68 8.97
C ASP A 89 0.82 -3.46 9.51
N TYR A 90 1.03 -4.28 10.52
CA TYR A 90 -0.05 -5.00 11.21
C TYR A 90 -1.08 -4.02 11.76
N LYS A 91 -0.63 -2.99 12.46
CA LYS A 91 -1.52 -1.95 13.00
C LYS A 91 -2.26 -1.23 11.87
N MET A 92 -1.53 -0.81 10.85
CA MET A 92 -2.09 -0.03 9.74
C MET A 92 -3.10 -0.84 8.93
N LEU A 93 -2.78 -2.09 8.59
CA LEU A 93 -3.57 -2.89 7.66
C LEU A 93 -4.62 -3.76 8.34
N ARG A 94 -4.46 -4.10 9.60
CA ARG A 94 -5.36 -5.02 10.30
C ARG A 94 -6.20 -4.37 11.38
N ILE A 95 -5.68 -3.38 12.09
CA ILE A 95 -6.34 -2.75 13.24
C ILE A 95 -7.01 -1.44 12.85
N ASN A 96 -6.33 -0.58 12.09
CA ASN A 96 -6.87 0.72 11.72
C ASN A 96 -8.11 0.59 10.83
N LYS A 97 -8.94 1.63 10.84
CA LYS A 97 -10.16 1.67 10.01
C LYS A 97 -9.78 1.72 8.53
N ILE A 98 -10.56 1.02 7.70
CA ILE A 98 -10.40 1.03 6.24
C ILE A 98 -10.66 2.42 5.68
N LYS A 99 -11.75 3.05 6.12
CA LYS A 99 -12.13 4.38 5.61
C LYS A 99 -11.27 5.45 6.28
N ASP A 100 -10.44 6.10 5.50
CA ASP A 100 -9.65 7.23 5.96
C ASP A 100 -9.54 8.31 4.86
N LYS A 101 -8.84 9.40 5.19
CA LYS A 101 -8.71 10.55 4.27
C LYS A 101 -7.91 10.25 3.01
N ASN A 102 -7.12 9.18 2.98
CA ASN A 102 -6.25 8.83 1.85
C ASN A 102 -6.92 7.84 0.89
N LEU A 103 -8.10 7.32 1.25
CA LEU A 103 -8.82 6.36 0.44
C LEU A 103 -10.21 6.91 0.09
N THR A 104 -10.44 7.10 -1.20
CA THR A 104 -11.74 7.50 -1.73
C THR A 104 -12.56 6.25 -2.03
N LEU A 105 -13.76 6.18 -1.45
CA LEU A 105 -14.74 5.12 -1.65
C LEU A 105 -16.00 5.71 -2.24
N ASN A 106 -16.49 5.14 -3.33
CA ASN A 106 -17.70 5.65 -3.98
C ASN A 106 -18.50 4.53 -4.65
#